data_a9503586fb647deff3261e17f18842b8
#
_entry.id   a9503586fb647deff3261e17f18842b8
#
_cell.length_a   1.000
_cell.length_b   1.000
_cell.length_c   1.000
_cell.angle_alpha   90.00
_cell.angle_beta   90.00
_cell.angle_gamma   90.00
#
_symmetry.space_group_name_H-M   'P 1'
#
loop_
_entity.id
_entity.type
_entity.pdbx_description
1 polymer ?
#
loop_
_entity_poly.entity_id
_entity_poly.type
_entity_poly.pdbx_seq_one_letter_code
_entity_poly.pdbx_strand_id
1 'polypeptide(L)'
;LQIWPAFAAYEECGITRIRGQRLFIDAIALNSDIETTVMRAGLTARTGPLSVAAGYDRFRWGPGRRGTLLLSDAAGPLTFLSLTGSFDGWLTATALSGVLSRADHRYLAAHRVEFTDSGWLSIGLSEAVRYRSDGIDLLYATGLIPYAIVERIHIRDAATDSVRGLERANVMVSLDALVRVSPDLTLYGELLLWEK
;
A
#
# COMPACT_ATOMS: atom_id res chain seq x y z
N LEU A 1 -22.65 -15.71 19.34
CA LEU A 1 -21.65 -14.73 18.88
C LEU A 1 -22.33 -13.77 17.91
N GLN A 2 -22.64 -12.56 18.35
CA GLN A 2 -23.25 -11.55 17.52
C GLN A 2 -22.10 -10.82 16.78
N ILE A 3 -21.87 -11.16 15.53
CA ILE A 3 -20.81 -10.55 14.70
C ILE A 3 -21.42 -9.34 14.01
N TRP A 4 -21.46 -8.19 14.69
CA TRP A 4 -21.74 -6.92 14.02
C TRP A 4 -20.41 -6.33 13.54
N PRO A 5 -20.32 -5.90 12.27
CA PRO A 5 -19.12 -5.20 11.80
C PRO A 5 -18.97 -3.87 12.53
N ALA A 6 -17.77 -3.58 13.00
CA ALA A 6 -17.41 -2.27 13.50
C ALA A 6 -16.98 -1.39 12.33
N PHE A 7 -17.52 -0.18 12.26
CA PHE A 7 -17.17 0.81 11.24
C PHE A 7 -16.42 1.97 11.89
N ALA A 8 -15.39 2.45 11.23
CA ALA A 8 -14.67 3.66 11.57
C ALA A 8 -14.47 4.51 10.32
N ALA A 9 -14.61 5.83 10.47
CA ALA A 9 -14.29 6.80 9.43
C ALA A 9 -13.30 7.80 10.02
N TYR A 10 -12.37 8.30 9.18
CA TYR A 10 -11.45 9.37 9.54
C TYR A 10 -11.28 10.32 8.37
N GLU A 11 -11.01 11.57 8.69
CA GLU A 11 -10.66 12.61 7.73
C GLU A 11 -9.64 13.54 8.38
N GLU A 12 -8.60 13.88 7.64
CA GLU A 12 -7.61 14.88 8.00
C GLU A 12 -7.47 15.86 6.85
N CYS A 13 -7.84 17.14 7.10
CA CYS A 13 -7.74 18.21 6.13
C CYS A 13 -6.65 19.19 6.53
N GLY A 14 -5.86 19.63 5.56
CA GLY A 14 -4.89 20.72 5.72
C GLY A 14 -5.31 21.94 4.93
N ILE A 15 -5.09 23.12 5.50
CA ILE A 15 -5.19 24.40 4.80
C ILE A 15 -3.78 24.91 4.60
N THR A 16 -3.36 25.04 3.36
CA THR A 16 -2.02 25.51 3.03
C THR A 16 -2.10 26.78 2.18
N ARG A 17 -1.39 27.83 2.60
CA ARG A 17 -1.20 29.02 1.78
C ARG A 17 0.00 28.79 0.88
N ILE A 18 -0.22 28.67 -0.43
CA ILE A 18 0.84 28.45 -1.41
C ILE A 18 1.14 29.75 -2.11
N ARG A 19 2.34 30.29 -1.91
CA ARG A 19 2.92 31.33 -2.79
C ARG A 19 3.78 30.63 -3.82
N GLY A 20 3.27 30.50 -5.04
CA GLY A 20 4.10 30.38 -6.23
C GLY A 20 4.57 29.02 -6.71
N GLN A 21 4.23 27.89 -6.07
CA GLN A 21 4.50 26.54 -6.64
C GLN A 21 3.35 25.58 -6.33
N ARG A 22 2.77 25.00 -7.36
CA ARG A 22 1.85 23.87 -7.23
C ARG A 22 2.67 22.63 -6.87
N LEU A 23 2.74 22.32 -5.60
CA LEU A 23 3.26 21.06 -5.09
C LEU A 23 2.08 20.16 -4.79
N PHE A 24 1.81 19.26 -5.72
CA PHE A 24 0.99 18.06 -5.56
C PHE A 24 -0.47 18.21 -5.13
N ILE A 25 -1.34 17.56 -5.90
CA ILE A 25 -2.63 16.96 -5.57
C ILE A 25 -3.83 17.86 -5.80
N ASP A 26 -4.92 17.20 -6.21
CA ASP A 26 -6.31 17.65 -6.35
C ASP A 26 -6.76 18.56 -5.17
N ALA A 27 -6.26 19.77 -5.18
CA ALA A 27 -6.66 20.80 -4.24
C ALA A 27 -7.91 21.48 -4.79
N ILE A 28 -8.93 21.59 -3.97
CA ILE A 28 -10.05 22.47 -4.25
C ILE A 28 -9.55 23.90 -3.95
N ALA A 29 -9.26 24.66 -4.98
CA ALA A 29 -8.92 26.06 -4.82
C ALA A 29 -10.15 26.84 -4.31
N LEU A 30 -10.13 27.24 -3.06
CA LEU A 30 -11.18 28.09 -2.48
C LEU A 30 -10.97 29.56 -2.82
N ASN A 31 -9.74 29.96 -3.10
CA ASN A 31 -9.34 31.28 -3.55
C ASN A 31 -7.92 31.18 -4.11
N SER A 32 -7.47 32.14 -4.91
CA SER A 32 -6.13 32.15 -5.54
C SER A 32 -4.95 31.98 -4.56
N ASP A 33 -5.16 32.18 -3.26
CA ASP A 33 -4.13 32.16 -2.23
C ASP A 33 -4.34 31.09 -1.15
N ILE A 34 -5.47 30.37 -1.16
CA ILE A 34 -5.80 29.36 -0.12
C ILE A 34 -6.25 28.10 -0.82
N GLU A 35 -5.51 27.02 -0.62
CA GLU A 35 -5.89 25.69 -1.08
C GLU A 35 -6.24 24.82 0.14
N THR A 36 -7.40 24.17 0.07
CA THR A 36 -7.77 23.14 1.03
C THR A 36 -7.38 21.79 0.44
N THR A 37 -6.54 21.07 1.14
CA THR A 37 -6.07 19.76 0.70
C THR A 37 -6.61 18.69 1.67
N VAL A 38 -7.31 17.69 1.13
CA VAL A 38 -7.58 16.47 1.88
C VAL A 38 -6.26 15.72 2.00
N MET A 39 -5.75 15.60 3.22
CA MET A 39 -4.48 14.92 3.48
C MET A 39 -4.69 13.43 3.63
N ARG A 40 -5.78 13.03 4.27
CA ARG A 40 -6.16 11.65 4.53
C ARG A 40 -7.66 11.56 4.72
N ALA A 41 -8.28 10.53 4.17
CA ALA A 41 -9.67 10.21 4.44
C ALA A 41 -9.92 8.72 4.19
N GLY A 42 -10.71 8.07 5.02
CA GLY A 42 -10.97 6.65 4.82
C GLY A 42 -12.11 6.10 5.66
N LEU A 43 -12.57 4.95 5.22
CA LEU A 43 -13.56 4.12 5.89
C LEU A 43 -12.94 2.75 6.16
N THR A 44 -13.19 2.21 7.32
CA THR A 44 -12.78 0.87 7.71
C THR A 44 -13.98 0.11 8.23
N ALA A 45 -14.16 -1.11 7.76
CA ALA A 45 -15.12 -2.07 8.29
C ALA A 45 -14.35 -3.28 8.83
N ARG A 46 -14.67 -3.73 10.04
CA ARG A 46 -14.01 -4.86 10.69
C ARG A 46 -15.04 -5.88 11.16
N THR A 47 -14.77 -7.15 10.89
CA THR A 47 -15.55 -8.29 11.39
C THR A 47 -14.63 -9.45 11.77
N GLY A 48 -14.60 -9.79 13.05
CA GLY A 48 -13.68 -10.79 13.58
C GLY A 48 -12.21 -10.47 13.24
N PRO A 49 -11.48 -11.42 12.63
CA PRO A 49 -10.09 -11.21 12.24
C PRO A 49 -9.91 -10.38 10.95
N LEU A 50 -10.99 -10.12 10.21
CA LEU A 50 -10.92 -9.44 8.92
C LEU A 50 -11.24 -7.95 9.03
N SER A 51 -10.49 -7.15 8.29
CA SER A 51 -10.71 -5.70 8.12
C SER A 51 -10.60 -5.33 6.66
N VAL A 52 -11.56 -4.55 6.18
CA VAL A 52 -11.53 -3.92 4.85
C VAL A 52 -11.46 -2.41 5.05
N ALA A 53 -10.55 -1.76 4.36
CA ALA A 53 -10.45 -0.30 4.39
C ALA A 53 -10.33 0.27 2.98
N ALA A 54 -10.97 1.41 2.75
CA ALA A 54 -10.89 2.14 1.49
C ALA A 54 -10.78 3.64 1.78
N GLY A 55 -10.03 4.36 0.93
CA GLY A 55 -9.86 5.79 1.15
C GLY A 55 -8.69 6.37 0.37
N TYR A 56 -8.14 7.44 0.94
CA TYR A 56 -6.98 8.17 0.45
C TYR A 56 -6.03 8.37 1.63
N ASP A 57 -4.88 7.66 1.61
CA ASP A 57 -3.94 7.66 2.74
C ASP A 57 -2.52 7.30 2.31
N ARG A 58 -1.58 7.46 3.23
CA ARG A 58 -0.18 7.06 3.11
C ARG A 58 0.02 5.71 3.75
N PHE A 59 0.92 4.93 3.20
CA PHE A 59 1.24 3.60 3.69
C PHE A 59 2.70 3.53 4.12
N ARG A 60 2.92 2.78 5.19
CA ARG A 60 4.24 2.47 5.69
C ARG A 60 4.31 1.01 6.07
N TRP A 61 5.16 0.26 5.36
CA TRP A 61 5.42 -1.14 5.64
C TRP A 61 6.90 -1.36 5.95
N GLY A 62 7.18 -1.77 7.18
CA GLY A 62 8.53 -1.97 7.69
C GLY A 62 8.85 -1.11 8.92
N PRO A 63 9.91 -1.44 9.65
CA PRO A 63 10.30 -0.81 10.90
C PRO A 63 11.17 0.44 10.76
N GLY A 64 11.57 0.82 9.54
CA GLY A 64 12.48 1.93 9.30
C GLY A 64 11.98 3.26 9.89
N ARG A 65 12.80 3.94 10.69
CA ARG A 65 12.36 5.15 11.43
C ARG A 65 12.26 6.42 10.57
N ARG A 66 13.05 6.51 9.50
CA ARG A 66 13.12 7.69 8.60
C ARG A 66 12.53 7.42 7.21
N GLY A 67 11.74 6.38 7.09
CA GLY A 67 11.16 5.84 5.86
C GLY A 67 11.40 4.34 5.78
N THR A 68 10.68 3.70 4.90
CA THR A 68 10.74 2.27 4.62
C THR A 68 11.04 2.06 3.15
N LEU A 69 11.63 0.91 2.79
CA LEU A 69 12.15 0.71 1.44
C LEU A 69 11.05 0.43 0.42
N LEU A 70 9.99 -0.30 0.80
CA LEU A 70 8.93 -0.70 -0.14
C LEU A 70 7.80 0.32 -0.21
N LEU A 71 7.07 0.52 0.90
CA LEU A 71 5.99 1.49 1.02
C LEU A 71 6.30 2.44 2.17
N SER A 72 6.59 3.69 1.83
CA SER A 72 6.99 4.72 2.78
C SER A 72 5.91 5.80 2.91
N ASP A 73 5.64 6.22 4.14
CA ASP A 73 4.80 7.37 4.46
C ASP A 73 5.40 8.72 4.00
N ALA A 74 6.68 8.73 3.64
CA ALA A 74 7.32 9.85 2.96
C ALA A 74 6.86 9.99 1.49
N ALA A 75 6.30 8.92 0.90
CA ALA A 75 5.63 9.01 -0.40
C ALA A 75 4.28 9.73 -0.26
N GLY A 76 3.77 10.26 -1.36
CA GLY A 76 2.44 10.86 -1.38
C GLY A 76 1.33 9.86 -1.03
N PRO A 77 0.17 10.33 -0.57
CA PRO A 77 -0.98 9.48 -0.34
C PRO A 77 -1.53 8.94 -1.66
N LEU A 78 -2.24 7.83 -1.59
CA LEU A 78 -2.87 7.18 -2.74
C LEU A 78 -4.33 6.78 -2.42
N THR A 79 -5.17 6.80 -3.42
CA THR A 79 -6.51 6.19 -3.29
C THR A 79 -6.33 4.68 -3.22
N PHE A 80 -6.93 4.04 -2.23
CA PHE A 80 -6.67 2.64 -1.94
C PHE A 80 -7.91 1.84 -1.57
N LEU A 81 -7.79 0.53 -1.73
CA LEU A 81 -8.58 -0.52 -1.12
C LEU A 81 -7.62 -1.51 -0.46
N SER A 82 -7.86 -1.88 0.78
CA SER A 82 -7.07 -2.89 1.48
C SER A 82 -7.94 -3.91 2.19
N LEU A 83 -7.43 -5.14 2.25
CA LEU A 83 -7.95 -6.25 3.03
C LEU A 83 -6.87 -6.72 3.99
N THR A 84 -7.19 -6.78 5.28
CA THR A 84 -6.26 -7.26 6.31
C THR A 84 -6.91 -8.38 7.10
N GLY A 85 -6.19 -9.47 7.26
CA GLY A 85 -6.52 -10.57 8.17
C GLY A 85 -5.51 -10.62 9.30
N SER A 86 -6.00 -10.66 10.56
CA SER A 86 -5.18 -10.78 11.76
C SER A 86 -5.54 -12.06 12.52
N PHE A 87 -4.56 -12.92 12.74
CA PHE A 87 -4.75 -14.24 13.33
C PHE A 87 -4.04 -14.29 14.69
N ASP A 88 -4.81 -14.43 15.74
CA ASP A 88 -4.37 -14.59 17.14
C ASP A 88 -3.27 -13.61 17.60
N GLY A 89 -3.15 -12.47 16.95
CA GLY A 89 -2.20 -11.40 17.28
C GLY A 89 -0.74 -11.68 16.90
N TRP A 90 -0.42 -12.86 16.36
CA TRP A 90 0.95 -13.20 15.94
C TRP A 90 1.17 -13.17 14.42
N LEU A 91 0.11 -13.29 13.63
CA LEU A 91 0.18 -13.28 12.17
C LEU A 91 -0.80 -12.25 11.60
N THR A 92 -0.32 -11.40 10.72
CA THR A 92 -1.15 -10.45 9.96
C THR A 92 -0.83 -10.60 8.48
N ALA A 93 -1.88 -10.71 7.67
CA ALA A 93 -1.76 -10.69 6.22
C ALA A 93 -2.56 -9.49 5.67
N THR A 94 -1.95 -8.70 4.79
CA THR A 94 -2.57 -7.51 4.19
C THR A 94 -2.39 -7.55 2.68
N ALA A 95 -3.49 -7.32 1.96
CA ALA A 95 -3.48 -7.02 0.53
C ALA A 95 -3.92 -5.55 0.34
N LEU A 96 -3.26 -4.85 -0.57
CA LEU A 96 -3.45 -3.43 -0.87
C LEU A 96 -3.51 -3.24 -2.38
N SER A 97 -4.53 -2.55 -2.86
CA SER A 97 -4.63 -2.04 -4.22
C SER A 97 -4.77 -0.54 -4.19
N GLY A 98 -4.00 0.16 -5.02
CA GLY A 98 -3.97 1.61 -5.02
C GLY A 98 -3.83 2.22 -6.40
N VAL A 99 -4.32 3.45 -6.54
CA VAL A 99 -4.21 4.26 -7.75
C VAL A 99 -3.07 5.27 -7.56
N LEU A 100 -2.01 5.14 -8.34
CA LEU A 100 -0.87 6.07 -8.32
C LEU A 100 -1.10 7.28 -9.21
N SER A 101 -1.69 7.09 -10.39
CA SER A 101 -2.03 8.16 -11.33
C SER A 101 -3.17 7.70 -12.24
N ARG A 102 -4.30 8.40 -12.18
CA ARG A 102 -5.41 8.13 -13.10
C ARG A 102 -5.09 8.55 -14.52
N ALA A 103 -4.41 9.70 -14.67
CA ALA A 103 -4.06 10.23 -15.99
C ALA A 103 -3.11 9.32 -16.76
N ASP A 104 -2.19 8.66 -16.06
CA ASP A 104 -1.19 7.76 -16.65
C ASP A 104 -1.58 6.28 -16.55
N HIS A 105 -2.79 5.98 -16.07
CA HIS A 105 -3.28 4.61 -15.86
C HIS A 105 -2.33 3.75 -15.01
N ARG A 106 -1.70 4.36 -13.98
CA ARG A 106 -0.74 3.69 -13.11
C ARG A 106 -1.38 3.24 -11.81
N TYR A 107 -1.14 1.98 -11.48
CA TYR A 107 -1.67 1.31 -10.31
C TYR A 107 -0.53 0.70 -9.49
N LEU A 108 -0.84 0.48 -8.22
CA LEU A 108 -0.02 -0.27 -7.27
C LEU A 108 -0.87 -1.42 -6.74
N ALA A 109 -0.30 -2.61 -6.70
CA ALA A 109 -0.80 -3.68 -5.87
C ALA A 109 0.32 -4.15 -4.95
N ALA A 110 -0.01 -4.50 -3.72
CA ALA A 110 0.95 -4.96 -2.76
C ALA A 110 0.31 -5.94 -1.78
N HIS A 111 1.10 -6.90 -1.29
CA HIS A 111 0.69 -7.75 -0.18
C HIS A 111 1.84 -7.91 0.81
N ARG A 112 1.49 -8.13 2.07
CA ARG A 112 2.40 -8.29 3.18
C ARG A 112 1.92 -9.37 4.11
N VAL A 113 2.83 -10.21 4.53
CA VAL A 113 2.63 -11.12 5.66
C VAL A 113 3.61 -10.70 6.75
N GLU A 114 3.10 -10.47 7.94
CA GLU A 114 3.87 -10.07 9.10
C GLU A 114 3.65 -11.03 10.25
N PHE A 115 4.74 -11.53 10.77
CA PHE A 115 4.80 -12.33 11.99
C PHE A 115 5.29 -11.46 13.13
N THR A 116 4.60 -11.50 14.28
CA THR A 116 4.99 -10.78 15.50
C THR A 116 4.92 -11.73 16.69
N ASP A 117 6.03 -11.91 17.39
CA ASP A 117 6.08 -12.73 18.60
C ASP A 117 6.24 -11.84 19.82
N SER A 118 5.27 -11.95 20.77
CA SER A 118 5.28 -11.35 22.12
C SER A 118 5.86 -9.93 22.21
N GLY A 119 5.90 -9.21 21.09
CA GLY A 119 6.37 -7.83 20.99
C GLY A 119 7.89 -7.65 21.00
N TRP A 120 8.69 -8.73 21.07
CA TRP A 120 10.15 -8.64 20.97
C TRP A 120 10.67 -8.85 19.54
N LEU A 121 9.94 -9.58 18.69
CA LEU A 121 10.29 -9.88 17.31
C LEU A 121 9.14 -9.53 16.38
N SER A 122 9.44 -8.84 15.28
CA SER A 122 8.54 -8.70 14.12
C SER A 122 9.34 -9.00 12.86
N ILE A 123 8.79 -9.82 11.98
CA ILE A 123 9.34 -10.13 10.66
C ILE A 123 8.26 -9.92 9.64
N GLY A 124 8.55 -9.15 8.59
CA GLY A 124 7.64 -8.86 7.49
C GLY A 124 8.20 -9.29 6.15
N LEU A 125 7.39 -9.99 5.37
CA LEU A 125 7.63 -10.27 3.96
C LEU A 125 6.57 -9.54 3.14
N SER A 126 7.00 -8.74 2.19
CA SER A 126 6.12 -7.94 1.36
C SER A 126 6.50 -8.05 -0.10
N GLU A 127 5.52 -8.04 -0.97
CA GLU A 127 5.70 -7.91 -2.41
C GLU A 127 4.82 -6.77 -2.91
N ALA A 128 5.32 -5.99 -3.85
CA ALA A 128 4.58 -4.92 -4.48
C ALA A 128 4.85 -4.90 -5.98
N VAL A 129 3.84 -4.50 -6.74
CA VAL A 129 3.94 -4.33 -8.18
C VAL A 129 3.36 -2.99 -8.60
N ARG A 130 4.12 -2.25 -9.42
CA ARG A 130 3.59 -1.10 -10.15
C ARG A 130 3.33 -1.52 -11.58
N TYR A 131 2.10 -1.30 -12.04
CA TYR A 131 1.67 -1.70 -13.36
C TYR A 131 0.83 -0.60 -14.04
N ARG A 132 0.70 -0.69 -15.36
CA ARG A 132 -0.24 0.11 -16.17
C ARG A 132 -1.34 -0.79 -16.70
N SER A 133 -2.56 -0.29 -16.65
CA SER A 133 -3.74 -1.01 -17.17
C SER A 133 -4.87 -0.01 -17.44
N ASP A 134 -5.79 -0.33 -18.34
CA ASP A 134 -7.00 0.46 -18.58
C ASP A 134 -7.99 0.44 -17.40
N GLY A 135 -7.73 -0.39 -16.39
CA GLY A 135 -8.51 -0.51 -15.16
C GLY A 135 -7.75 -1.29 -14.10
N ILE A 136 -8.44 -1.58 -12.99
CA ILE A 136 -7.87 -2.42 -11.92
C ILE A 136 -7.76 -3.85 -12.43
N ASP A 137 -6.55 -4.38 -12.48
CA ASP A 137 -6.30 -5.77 -12.79
C ASP A 137 -6.57 -6.63 -11.56
N LEU A 138 -7.56 -7.52 -11.65
CA LEU A 138 -7.99 -8.35 -10.53
C LEU A 138 -6.94 -9.38 -10.11
N LEU A 139 -6.08 -9.84 -11.02
CA LEU A 139 -5.02 -10.78 -10.67
C LEU A 139 -3.98 -10.12 -9.76
N TYR A 140 -3.64 -8.85 -10.04
CA TYR A 140 -2.80 -8.06 -9.14
C TYR A 140 -3.58 -7.63 -7.88
N ALA A 141 -4.82 -7.21 -8.03
CA ALA A 141 -5.60 -6.62 -6.93
C ALA A 141 -5.90 -7.59 -5.79
N THR A 142 -6.04 -8.89 -6.07
CA THR A 142 -6.34 -9.89 -5.04
C THR A 142 -5.18 -10.11 -4.06
N GLY A 143 -3.93 -9.92 -4.49
CA GLY A 143 -2.75 -10.16 -3.66
C GLY A 143 -2.59 -11.61 -3.18
N LEU A 144 -3.32 -12.57 -3.79
CA LEU A 144 -3.30 -13.99 -3.40
C LEU A 144 -2.20 -14.76 -4.11
N ILE A 145 -1.77 -14.28 -5.28
CA ILE A 145 -0.78 -14.93 -6.12
C ILE A 145 0.49 -14.05 -6.13
N PRO A 146 1.69 -14.63 -5.97
CA PRO A 146 2.93 -13.88 -6.12
C PRO A 146 2.98 -13.13 -7.45
N TYR A 147 3.31 -11.85 -7.43
CA TYR A 147 3.23 -10.99 -8.62
C TYR A 147 4.16 -11.40 -9.73
N ALA A 148 5.31 -12.00 -9.40
CA ALA A 148 6.19 -12.60 -10.39
C ALA A 148 5.50 -13.72 -11.20
N ILE A 149 4.55 -14.45 -10.61
CA ILE A 149 3.74 -15.46 -11.31
C ILE A 149 2.68 -14.76 -12.17
N VAL A 150 2.00 -13.75 -11.65
CA VAL A 150 1.00 -12.97 -12.40
C VAL A 150 1.64 -12.33 -13.63
N GLU A 151 2.85 -11.76 -13.50
CA GLU A 151 3.58 -11.20 -14.63
C GLU A 151 3.87 -12.25 -15.71
N ARG A 152 4.26 -13.47 -15.34
CA ARG A 152 4.48 -14.57 -16.30
C ARG A 152 3.19 -14.97 -17.03
N ILE A 153 2.05 -14.95 -16.35
CA ILE A 153 0.74 -15.19 -16.96
C ILE A 153 0.46 -14.12 -18.02
N HIS A 154 0.62 -12.85 -17.68
CA HIS A 154 0.38 -11.72 -18.59
C HIS A 154 1.33 -11.73 -19.79
N ILE A 155 2.62 -12.04 -19.61
CA ILE A 155 3.58 -12.17 -20.71
C ILE A 155 3.18 -13.29 -21.65
N ARG A 156 2.70 -14.43 -21.15
CA ARG A 156 2.24 -15.55 -21.96
C ARG A 156 0.98 -15.18 -22.77
N ASP A 157 0.04 -14.50 -22.15
CA ASP A 157 -1.19 -14.08 -22.81
C ASP A 157 -0.92 -12.99 -23.85
N ALA A 158 0.00 -12.06 -23.59
CA ALA A 158 0.43 -11.06 -24.55
C ALA A 158 1.20 -11.61 -25.75
N ALA A 159 1.94 -12.70 -25.57
CA ALA A 159 2.61 -13.40 -26.70
C ALA A 159 1.61 -14.03 -27.67
N THR A 160 0.37 -14.24 -27.20
CA THR A 160 -0.75 -14.76 -28.01
C THR A 160 -1.55 -13.63 -28.66
N ASP A 161 -1.51 -12.42 -28.09
CA ASP A 161 -2.27 -11.24 -28.54
C ASP A 161 -1.30 -10.11 -28.94
N SER A 162 -0.94 -10.04 -30.22
CA SER A 162 0.12 -9.17 -30.76
C SER A 162 -0.17 -7.66 -30.72
N VAL A 163 -1.19 -7.20 -29.99
CA VAL A 163 -1.67 -5.80 -30.01
C VAL A 163 -1.32 -5.01 -28.73
N ARG A 164 -0.91 -5.64 -27.64
CA ARG A 164 -0.59 -4.95 -26.39
C ARG A 164 0.91 -4.92 -26.12
N GLY A 165 1.54 -3.77 -26.41
CA GLY A 165 2.86 -3.46 -25.86
C GLY A 165 2.75 -3.35 -24.33
N LEU A 166 2.93 -4.46 -23.64
CA LEU A 166 2.97 -4.47 -22.18
C LEU A 166 4.24 -3.75 -21.72
N GLU A 167 4.09 -2.55 -21.15
CA GLU A 167 5.12 -2.05 -20.25
C GLU A 167 5.26 -3.07 -19.11
N ARG A 168 6.46 -3.58 -18.93
CA ARG A 168 6.76 -4.56 -17.89
C ARG A 168 6.34 -4.01 -16.53
N ALA A 169 5.59 -4.80 -15.79
CA ALA A 169 5.28 -4.49 -14.41
C ALA A 169 6.60 -4.49 -13.60
N ASN A 170 6.75 -3.53 -12.70
CA ASN A 170 7.91 -3.48 -11.81
C ASN A 170 7.57 -4.18 -10.51
N VAL A 171 8.06 -5.40 -10.36
CA VAL A 171 7.87 -6.23 -9.16
C VAL A 171 9.00 -5.95 -8.17
N MET A 172 8.62 -5.76 -6.92
CA MET A 172 9.53 -5.50 -5.80
C MET A 172 9.19 -6.44 -4.64
N VAL A 173 10.19 -7.04 -4.04
CA VAL A 173 10.07 -7.91 -2.86
C VAL A 173 10.87 -7.30 -1.72
N SER A 174 10.28 -7.21 -0.53
CA SER A 174 10.94 -6.70 0.66
C SER A 174 10.85 -7.69 1.81
N LEU A 175 11.95 -7.86 2.50
CA LEU A 175 12.05 -8.54 3.78
C LEU A 175 12.46 -7.52 4.83
N ASP A 176 11.76 -7.48 5.94
CA ASP A 176 12.10 -6.61 7.07
C ASP A 176 12.02 -7.36 8.40
N ALA A 177 12.79 -6.89 9.36
CA ALA A 177 12.77 -7.43 10.71
C ALA A 177 13.03 -6.34 11.75
N LEU A 178 12.40 -6.50 12.91
CA LEU A 178 12.63 -5.70 14.11
C LEU A 178 12.81 -6.63 15.29
N VAL A 179 13.86 -6.41 16.07
CA VAL A 179 14.16 -7.17 17.30
C VAL A 179 14.34 -6.20 18.46
N ARG A 180 13.56 -6.34 19.50
CA ARG A 180 13.73 -5.63 20.77
C ARG A 180 14.63 -6.46 21.67
N VAL A 181 15.91 -6.10 21.73
CA VAL A 181 16.92 -6.80 22.53
C VAL A 181 16.76 -6.48 24.03
N SER A 182 16.38 -5.25 24.34
CA SER A 182 16.08 -4.76 25.68
C SER A 182 15.07 -3.62 25.62
N PRO A 183 14.56 -3.10 26.77
CA PRO A 183 13.67 -1.93 26.77
C PRO A 183 14.27 -0.72 26.05
N ASP A 184 15.58 -0.56 26.08
CA ASP A 184 16.29 0.59 25.53
C ASP A 184 16.97 0.30 24.18
N LEU A 185 17.04 -0.97 23.74
CA LEU A 185 17.75 -1.36 22.52
C LEU A 185 16.82 -2.10 21.56
N THR A 186 16.59 -1.49 20.42
CA THR A 186 15.86 -2.09 19.29
C THR A 186 16.74 -2.08 18.06
N LEU A 187 16.88 -3.23 17.42
CA LEU A 187 17.54 -3.41 16.15
C LEU A 187 16.49 -3.63 15.07
N TYR A 188 16.71 -3.05 13.90
CA TYR A 188 15.86 -3.30 12.74
C TYR A 188 16.66 -3.27 11.45
N GLY A 189 16.15 -3.94 10.42
CA GLY A 189 16.72 -3.95 9.09
C GLY A 189 15.68 -4.20 8.04
N GLU A 190 15.95 -3.72 6.83
CA GLU A 190 15.11 -3.91 5.64
C GLU A 190 15.98 -4.29 4.46
N LEU A 191 15.50 -5.22 3.63
CA LEU A 191 16.09 -5.62 2.37
C LEU A 191 15.04 -5.45 1.29
N LEU A 192 15.38 -4.78 0.19
CA LEU A 192 14.53 -4.63 -0.98
C LEU A 192 15.23 -5.23 -2.20
N LEU A 193 14.53 -6.11 -2.89
CA LEU A 193 14.89 -6.68 -4.18
C LEU A 193 13.89 -6.19 -5.22
N TRP A 194 14.38 -5.84 -6.40
CA TRP A 194 13.52 -5.43 -7.51
C TRP A 194 14.04 -6.02 -8.82
N GLU A 195 13.11 -6.39 -9.67
CA GLU A 195 13.37 -6.84 -11.03
C GLU A 195 13.10 -5.66 -11.99
N LYS A 196 14.02 -5.45 -12.96
CA LYS A 196 13.88 -4.44 -14.01
C LYS A 196 13.37 -5.05 -15.29
#